data_f06e3bc1f41faf95b6f29ee0ee5b2811
#
_entry.id   f06e3bc1f41faf95b6f29ee0ee5b2811
#
_cell.length_a   1.000
_cell.length_b   1.000
_cell.length_c   1.000
_cell.angle_alpha   90.00
_cell.angle_beta   90.00
_cell.angle_gamma   90.00
#
_symmetry.space_group_name_H-M   'P 1'
#
loop_
_entity.id
_entity.type
_entity.pdbx_description
1 polymer ?
#
loop_
_entity_poly.entity_id
_entity_poly.type
_entity_poly.pdbx_seq_one_letter_code
_entity_poly.pdbx_strand_id
1 'polypeptide(L)'
;MIVVVSCSHYPDDERIYHKEIKSLSEKKFKINYFTLSDSEVLLSDKYINHXNYSRSKYSINEYIKLIELKLSKXRTKVIHIHEPELFPLAINVKKISGAKIIYDVHEDYPSMIYTFSRWNKYIKYLKAKYWVLKXRLFLSYVDEVIIASPTIINSGFKAQGFNPILLENFPLNKFLDGIDISTKRKNSXIYHGNFGPERGIIELVKAMSSVIKSIPDISLSLFGGFRTSEYKYEVNSMIDSLGLRSYINLEDHILHRDIWEQLGKNMIGVIPFNDNPLTRINTPTKLFEFMAAGCQLVMPDLPTIKRFDIKGAKYFKAGDINGLANAIIEAXNNINKEDIRYNQEKINSVYNWEXNCYKLIKLYXRVLS
;
A
#
# COMPACT_ATOMS: atom_id res chain seq x y z
N MET A 1 4.84 -15.71 23.96
CA MET A 1 5.08 -15.92 22.53
C MET A 1 4.26 -14.90 21.75
N ILE A 2 4.86 -14.27 20.73
CA ILE A 2 4.18 -13.38 19.78
C ILE A 2 3.84 -14.20 18.53
N VAL A 3 2.63 -14.03 18.05
CA VAL A 3 2.12 -14.68 16.84
C VAL A 3 1.66 -13.59 15.87
N VAL A 4 2.16 -13.62 14.64
CA VAL A 4 1.71 -12.74 13.54
C VAL A 4 1.10 -13.65 12.48
N VAL A 5 -0.09 -13.30 11.99
CA VAL A 5 -0.81 -14.15 11.03
C VAL A 5 -1.32 -13.29 9.87
N SER A 6 -1.10 -13.79 8.66
CA SER A 6 -1.68 -13.22 7.44
C SER A 6 -2.24 -14.33 6.57
N CYS A 7 -3.35 -14.06 5.87
CA CYS A 7 -3.96 -15.03 4.96
C CYS A 7 -4.19 -14.49 3.55
N SER A 8 -3.78 -13.24 3.26
CA SER A 8 -3.99 -12.63 1.95
C SER A 8 -2.73 -12.00 1.35
N HIS A 9 -1.69 -11.82 2.15
CA HIS A 9 -0.43 -11.20 1.72
C HIS A 9 0.63 -12.27 1.42
N TYR A 10 1.60 -11.93 0.61
CA TYR A 10 2.77 -12.78 0.38
C TYR A 10 3.61 -12.85 1.66
N PRO A 11 4.35 -13.95 1.89
CA PRO A 11 5.19 -14.06 3.10
C PRO A 11 6.17 -12.90 3.26
N ASP A 12 6.78 -12.44 2.17
CA ASP A 12 7.74 -11.34 2.13
C ASP A 12 7.09 -9.98 1.87
N ASP A 13 5.84 -9.79 2.32
CA ASP A 13 5.13 -8.51 2.19
C ASP A 13 5.95 -7.37 2.79
N GLU A 14 5.99 -6.25 2.06
CA GLU A 14 6.80 -5.09 2.46
C GLU A 14 6.42 -4.55 3.84
N ARG A 15 5.12 -4.41 4.14
CA ARG A 15 4.66 -3.88 5.43
C ARG A 15 4.78 -4.92 6.54
N ILE A 16 4.25 -6.11 6.33
CA ILE A 16 4.15 -7.14 7.38
C ILE A 16 5.55 -7.66 7.74
N TYR A 17 6.28 -8.15 6.73
CA TYR A 17 7.57 -8.80 7.00
C TYR A 17 8.73 -7.80 7.08
N HIS A 18 8.95 -7.03 5.99
CA HIS A 18 10.16 -6.21 5.90
C HIS A 18 10.15 -5.01 6.86
N LYS A 19 8.97 -4.53 7.23
CA LYS A 19 8.83 -3.39 8.16
C LYS A 19 8.49 -3.87 9.57
N GLU A 20 7.32 -4.45 9.80
CA GLU A 20 6.85 -4.74 11.16
C GLU A 20 7.61 -5.88 11.82
N ILE A 21 7.63 -7.08 11.19
CA ILE A 21 8.27 -8.26 11.78
C ILE A 21 9.77 -8.02 11.96
N LYS A 22 10.44 -7.45 10.93
CA LYS A 22 11.89 -7.16 11.02
C LYS A 22 12.21 -6.15 12.12
N SER A 23 11.44 -5.06 12.24
CA SER A 23 11.64 -4.08 13.33
C SER A 23 11.50 -4.70 14.72
N LEU A 24 10.54 -5.62 14.87
CA LEU A 24 10.35 -6.33 16.13
C LEU A 24 11.50 -7.33 16.38
N SER A 25 11.94 -8.05 15.35
CA SER A 25 13.03 -9.03 15.49
C SER A 25 14.36 -8.35 15.83
N GLU A 26 14.62 -7.15 15.29
CA GLU A 26 15.80 -6.33 15.64
C GLU A 26 15.81 -5.94 17.13
N LYS A 27 14.63 -5.83 17.74
CA LYS A 27 14.48 -5.61 19.18
C LYS A 27 14.43 -6.94 19.96
N LYS A 28 14.79 -8.05 19.32
CA LYS A 28 14.91 -9.41 19.89
C LYS A 28 13.58 -10.01 20.35
N PHE A 29 12.44 -9.51 19.83
CA PHE A 29 11.17 -10.17 20.04
C PHE A 29 11.13 -11.49 19.26
N LYS A 30 10.72 -12.58 19.91
CA LYS A 30 10.57 -13.90 19.27
C LYS A 30 9.17 -13.99 18.66
N ILE A 31 9.11 -14.19 17.36
CA ILE A 31 7.88 -14.12 16.57
C ILE A 31 7.64 -15.45 15.85
N ASN A 32 6.44 -15.98 15.97
CA ASN A 32 5.94 -17.04 15.10
C ASN A 32 5.06 -16.37 14.03
N TYR A 33 5.50 -16.47 12.79
CA TYR A 33 4.83 -15.85 11.65
C TYR A 33 4.18 -16.94 10.79
N PHE A 34 2.87 -16.80 10.56
CA PHE A 34 2.09 -17.77 9.77
C PHE A 34 1.51 -17.06 8.54
N THR A 35 1.66 -17.71 7.38
CA THR A 35 1.13 -17.19 6.11
C THR A 35 0.41 -18.28 5.34
N LEU A 36 -0.53 -17.86 4.47
CA LEU A 36 -1.24 -18.71 3.53
C LEU A 36 -0.92 -18.25 2.12
N SER A 37 0.04 -18.90 1.46
CA SER A 37 0.54 -18.47 0.15
C SER A 37 1.18 -19.64 -0.58
N ASP A 38 1.13 -19.61 -1.92
CA ASP A 38 1.84 -20.58 -2.75
C ASP A 38 3.29 -20.16 -3.05
N SER A 39 3.74 -19.06 -2.44
CA SER A 39 5.16 -18.66 -2.50
C SER A 39 6.03 -19.66 -1.74
N GLU A 40 7.19 -19.97 -2.29
CA GLU A 40 8.17 -20.90 -1.68
C GLU A 40 9.15 -20.18 -0.75
N VAL A 41 8.98 -18.87 -0.53
CA VAL A 41 9.89 -18.07 0.31
C VAL A 41 9.79 -18.50 1.77
N LEU A 42 10.94 -18.81 2.37
CA LEU A 42 11.08 -19.10 3.80
C LEU A 42 11.84 -17.95 4.46
N LEU A 43 11.29 -17.44 5.55
CA LEU A 43 11.73 -16.20 6.18
C LEU A 43 12.16 -16.35 7.64
N SER A 44 12.53 -17.58 8.03
CA SER A 44 12.95 -17.85 9.41
C SER A 44 14.36 -17.33 9.69
N ASP A 45 14.57 -16.80 10.89
CA ASP A 45 15.88 -16.41 11.41
C ASP A 45 15.93 -16.67 12.93
N LYS A 46 16.93 -16.15 13.60
CA LYS A 46 17.13 -16.33 15.05
C LYS A 46 15.90 -15.96 15.89
N TYR A 47 15.15 -14.97 15.47
CA TYR A 47 13.99 -14.45 16.21
C TYR A 47 12.66 -14.65 15.50
N ILE A 48 12.68 -15.11 14.25
CA ILE A 48 11.49 -15.32 13.43
C ILE A 48 11.38 -16.79 13.06
N ASN A 49 10.29 -17.44 13.48
CA ASN A 49 9.93 -18.81 13.06
C ASN A 49 8.74 -18.67 12.11
N HIS A 50 8.99 -18.99 10.83
CA HIS A 50 8.00 -18.79 9.76
C HIS A 50 7.44 -20.13 9.22
N UNK A 51 6.07 -20.22 9.02
CA UNK A 51 5.44 -21.20 8.53
C UNK A 51 4.57 -20.85 7.51
N ASN A 52 4.84 -21.23 6.34
CA ASN A 52 3.91 -20.98 5.24
C ASN A 52 3.03 -22.19 4.94
N TYR A 53 1.77 -21.94 4.61
CA TYR A 53 0.80 -22.94 4.18
C TYR A 53 0.39 -22.63 2.75
N SER A 54 0.32 -23.67 1.90
CA SER A 54 -0.02 -23.50 0.49
C SER A 54 -1.52 -23.14 0.32
N ARG A 55 -1.80 -22.04 -0.37
CA ARG A 55 -3.16 -21.60 -0.69
C ARG A 55 -3.87 -22.56 -1.66
N SER A 56 -3.12 -23.23 -2.50
CA SER A 56 -3.67 -24.24 -3.41
C SER A 56 -4.12 -25.52 -2.69
N LYS A 57 -3.60 -25.76 -1.47
CA LYS A 57 -3.94 -26.95 -0.67
C LYS A 57 -4.95 -26.67 0.44
N TYR A 58 -4.99 -25.47 0.97
CA TYR A 58 -5.80 -25.14 2.15
C TYR A 58 -6.66 -23.90 1.92
N SER A 59 -7.94 -24.03 2.22
CA SER A 59 -8.83 -22.89 2.33
C SER A 59 -8.45 -22.07 3.57
N ILE A 60 -8.93 -20.83 3.66
CA ILE A 60 -8.71 -19.96 4.83
C ILE A 60 -9.23 -20.65 6.12
N ASN A 61 -10.38 -21.33 6.06
CA ASN A 61 -10.95 -22.02 7.23
C ASN A 61 -10.08 -23.18 7.70
N GLU A 62 -9.52 -23.95 6.78
CA GLU A 62 -8.60 -25.04 7.12
C GLU A 62 -7.29 -24.51 7.70
N TYR A 63 -6.76 -23.44 7.09
CA TYR A 63 -5.58 -22.74 7.60
C TYR A 63 -5.80 -22.25 9.04
N ILE A 64 -6.93 -21.62 9.33
CA ILE A 64 -7.28 -21.19 10.69
C ILE A 64 -7.23 -22.38 11.66
N LYS A 65 -7.88 -23.50 11.31
CA LYS A 65 -7.91 -24.72 12.15
C LYS A 65 -6.50 -25.26 12.41
N LEU A 66 -5.63 -25.28 11.38
CA LEU A 66 -4.25 -25.76 11.52
C LEU A 66 -3.45 -24.89 12.50
N ILE A 67 -3.63 -23.57 12.42
CA ILE A 67 -2.94 -22.65 13.35
C ILE A 67 -3.52 -22.79 14.76
N GLU A 68 -4.85 -22.90 14.92
CA GLU A 68 -5.49 -23.13 16.21
C GLU A 68 -4.90 -24.38 16.90
N LEU A 69 -4.79 -25.47 16.15
CA LEU A 69 -4.22 -26.71 16.67
C LEU A 69 -2.75 -26.52 17.10
N LYS A 70 -1.95 -25.80 16.31
CA LYS A 70 -0.55 -25.49 16.68
C LYS A 70 -0.46 -24.60 17.93
N LEU A 71 -1.36 -23.66 18.09
CA LEU A 71 -1.33 -22.67 19.18
C LEU A 71 -2.03 -23.16 20.45
N SER A 72 -2.86 -24.22 20.40
CA SER A 72 -3.63 -24.74 21.53
C SER A 72 -2.76 -25.10 22.74
N LYS A 73 -1.52 -25.49 22.53
CA LYS A 73 -0.51 -25.80 23.58
C LYS A 73 0.56 -24.73 23.73
N UNK A 74 0.55 -23.61 23.04
CA UNK A 74 1.46 -22.66 23.07
C UNK A 74 0.91 -21.57 23.88
N ARG A 75 1.70 -21.04 24.76
CA ARG A 75 1.33 -19.89 25.59
C ARG A 75 1.50 -18.56 24.81
N THR A 76 0.51 -18.24 24.00
CA THR A 76 0.46 -17.02 23.21
C THR A 76 0.18 -15.82 24.12
N LYS A 77 1.01 -14.76 24.03
CA LYS A 77 0.79 -13.48 24.72
C LYS A 77 0.14 -12.44 23.81
N VAL A 78 0.53 -12.44 22.52
CA VAL A 78 0.02 -11.50 21.52
C VAL A 78 -0.29 -12.26 20.25
N ILE A 79 -1.45 -12.00 19.66
CA ILE A 79 -1.77 -12.39 18.29
C ILE A 79 -2.06 -11.13 17.47
N HIS A 80 -1.27 -10.92 16.42
CA HIS A 80 -1.35 -9.77 15.53
C HIS A 80 -1.88 -10.26 14.19
N ILE A 81 -3.03 -9.72 13.77
CA ILE A 81 -3.71 -10.13 12.54
C ILE A 81 -3.85 -8.94 11.58
N HIS A 82 -3.76 -9.24 10.29
CA HIS A 82 -3.79 -8.23 9.23
C HIS A 82 -5.08 -8.24 8.41
N GLU A 83 -5.85 -9.34 8.47
CA GLU A 83 -7.09 -9.46 7.71
C GLU A 83 -8.25 -9.84 8.62
N PRO A 84 -9.46 -9.31 8.35
CA PRO A 84 -10.63 -9.60 9.22
C PRO A 84 -11.09 -11.06 9.16
N GLU A 85 -10.69 -11.81 8.13
CA GLU A 85 -10.96 -13.25 8.05
C GLU A 85 -10.31 -14.02 9.19
N LEU A 86 -9.28 -13.44 9.83
CA LEU A 86 -8.53 -14.07 10.93
C LEU A 86 -9.12 -13.78 12.31
N PHE A 87 -10.21 -12.98 12.43
CA PHE A 87 -10.84 -12.74 13.73
C PHE A 87 -11.26 -14.03 14.45
N PRO A 88 -11.86 -15.04 13.78
CA PRO A 88 -12.21 -16.28 14.50
C PRO A 88 -10.99 -16.92 15.17
N LEU A 89 -9.87 -17.01 14.44
CA LEU A 89 -8.61 -17.52 15.01
C LEU A 89 -8.17 -16.70 16.23
N ALA A 90 -8.10 -15.36 16.07
CA ALA A 90 -7.59 -14.48 17.13
C ALA A 90 -8.44 -14.57 18.40
N ILE A 91 -9.77 -14.61 18.24
CA ILE A 91 -10.71 -14.73 19.36
C ILE A 91 -10.53 -16.08 20.08
N ASN A 92 -10.40 -17.16 19.32
CA ASN A 92 -10.20 -18.49 19.91
C ASN A 92 -8.86 -18.58 20.66
N VAL A 93 -7.79 -18.04 20.08
CA VAL A 93 -6.48 -17.96 20.75
C VAL A 93 -6.58 -17.13 22.04
N LYS A 94 -7.28 -15.99 22.01
CA LYS A 94 -7.50 -15.15 23.19
C LYS A 94 -8.26 -15.93 24.30
N LYS A 95 -9.30 -16.66 23.92
CA LYS A 95 -10.09 -17.47 24.90
C LYS A 95 -9.24 -18.55 25.57
N ILE A 96 -8.32 -19.18 24.82
CA ILE A 96 -7.50 -20.29 25.33
C ILE A 96 -6.32 -19.78 26.16
N SER A 97 -5.65 -18.71 25.72
CA SER A 97 -4.36 -18.28 26.28
C SER A 97 -4.36 -16.92 26.97
N GLY A 98 -5.46 -16.17 26.89
CA GLY A 98 -5.51 -14.78 27.38
C GLY A 98 -4.74 -13.80 26.49
N ALA A 99 -4.40 -14.19 25.28
CA ALA A 99 -3.59 -13.36 24.36
C ALA A 99 -4.23 -12.01 24.09
N LYS A 100 -3.42 -10.97 23.97
CA LYS A 100 -3.86 -9.66 23.47
C LYS A 100 -3.96 -9.72 21.95
N ILE A 101 -5.04 -9.17 21.39
CA ILE A 101 -5.27 -9.10 19.95
C ILE A 101 -4.88 -7.71 19.44
N ILE A 102 -3.95 -7.67 18.49
CA ILE A 102 -3.62 -6.47 17.71
C ILE A 102 -4.22 -6.66 16.31
N TYR A 103 -5.01 -5.70 15.84
CA TYR A 103 -5.56 -5.71 14.49
C TYR A 103 -4.96 -4.56 13.69
N ASP A 104 -4.19 -4.90 12.65
CA ASP A 104 -3.61 -3.90 11.74
C ASP A 104 -4.51 -3.75 10.51
N VAL A 105 -5.07 -2.56 10.36
CA VAL A 105 -6.06 -2.25 9.33
C VAL A 105 -5.35 -1.62 8.14
N HIS A 106 -5.19 -2.39 7.07
CA HIS A 106 -4.55 -1.92 5.83
C HIS A 106 -5.52 -1.15 4.93
N GLU A 107 -6.78 -1.58 4.91
CA GLU A 107 -7.77 -1.09 3.93
C GLU A 107 -9.10 -0.79 4.62
N ASP A 108 -9.82 0.19 4.09
CA ASP A 108 -11.19 0.47 4.50
C ASP A 108 -12.15 -0.43 3.71
N TYR A 109 -12.61 -1.51 4.34
CA TYR A 109 -13.47 -2.51 3.69
C TYR A 109 -14.76 -1.94 3.09
N PRO A 110 -15.48 -1.02 3.75
CA PRO A 110 -16.63 -0.39 3.12
C PRO A 110 -16.27 0.31 1.81
N SER A 111 -15.15 1.05 1.77
CA SER A 111 -14.68 1.72 0.54
C SER A 111 -14.31 0.72 -0.55
N MET A 112 -13.72 -0.44 -0.17
CA MET A 112 -13.44 -1.52 -1.13
C MET A 112 -14.73 -2.06 -1.74
N ILE A 113 -15.79 -2.26 -0.93
CA ILE A 113 -17.10 -2.71 -1.44
C ILE A 113 -17.64 -1.71 -2.47
N TYR A 114 -17.60 -0.42 -2.15
CA TYR A 114 -18.08 0.62 -3.07
C TYR A 114 -17.27 0.69 -4.36
N THR A 115 -15.95 0.51 -4.27
CA THR A 115 -15.03 0.65 -5.42
C THR A 115 -15.04 -0.58 -6.32
N PHE A 116 -14.92 -1.78 -5.74
CA PHE A 116 -14.60 -2.98 -6.52
C PHE A 116 -15.80 -3.88 -6.85
N SER A 117 -16.89 -3.83 -6.05
CA SER A 117 -18.00 -4.73 -6.32
C SER A 117 -18.84 -4.27 -7.53
N ARG A 118 -19.43 -5.25 -8.25
CA ARG A 118 -20.30 -4.99 -9.40
C ARG A 118 -21.78 -4.85 -8.99
N TRP A 119 -22.09 -4.89 -7.69
CA TRP A 119 -23.47 -4.77 -7.19
C TRP A 119 -24.00 -3.34 -7.38
N ASN A 120 -25.32 -3.22 -7.43
CA ASN A 120 -25.96 -1.91 -7.48
C ASN A 120 -25.76 -1.14 -6.14
N LYS A 121 -26.05 0.15 -6.15
CA LYS A 121 -25.77 1.04 -5.01
C LYS A 121 -26.47 0.62 -3.71
N TYR A 122 -27.64 0.02 -3.78
CA TYR A 122 -28.40 -0.40 -2.61
C TYR A 122 -27.76 -1.65 -1.97
N ILE A 123 -27.37 -2.61 -2.79
CA ILE A 123 -26.67 -3.82 -2.31
C ILE A 123 -25.31 -3.43 -1.71
N LYS A 124 -24.57 -2.54 -2.36
CA LYS A 124 -23.30 -2.03 -1.82
C LYS A 124 -23.50 -1.41 -0.44
N TYR A 125 -24.52 -0.58 -0.27
CA TYR A 125 -24.85 0.08 0.98
C TYR A 125 -25.16 -0.95 2.08
N LEU A 126 -26.03 -1.93 1.79
CA LEU A 126 -26.39 -2.97 2.74
C LEU A 126 -25.19 -3.83 3.14
N LYS A 127 -24.36 -4.21 2.15
CA LYS A 127 -23.15 -4.99 2.39
C LYS A 127 -22.13 -4.20 3.25
N ALA A 128 -21.93 -2.92 2.93
CA ALA A 128 -21.03 -2.06 3.71
C ALA A 128 -21.54 -1.90 5.16
N LYS A 129 -22.85 -1.68 5.35
CA LYS A 129 -23.44 -1.62 6.69
C LYS A 129 -23.29 -2.95 7.45
N TYR A 130 -23.60 -4.05 6.79
CA TYR A 130 -23.43 -5.38 7.38
C TYR A 130 -21.98 -5.59 7.83
N TRP A 131 -21.04 -5.20 6.97
CA TRP A 131 -19.61 -5.34 7.29
C TRP A 131 -19.24 -4.50 8.53
N VAL A 132 -19.73 -3.25 8.61
CA VAL A 132 -19.47 -2.38 9.78
C VAL A 132 -20.03 -3.01 11.06
N LEU A 133 -21.25 -3.56 11.02
CA LEU A 133 -21.83 -4.24 12.18
C LEU A 133 -21.01 -5.47 12.59
N LYS A 134 -20.59 -6.23 11.63
CA LYS A 134 -19.72 -7.38 11.86
C LYS A 134 -18.34 -7.00 12.42
N UNK A 135 -17.79 -6.03 12.00
CA UNK A 135 -16.65 -5.59 12.46
C UNK A 135 -16.77 -5.23 13.80
N ARG A 136 -17.83 -4.48 14.23
CA ARG A 136 -18.07 -4.07 15.62
C ARG A 136 -18.06 -5.23 16.62
N LEU A 137 -18.70 -6.30 16.28
CA LEU A 137 -18.75 -7.50 17.16
C LEU A 137 -17.34 -8.07 17.37
N PHE A 138 -16.52 -8.12 16.32
CA PHE A 138 -15.15 -8.61 16.43
C PHE A 138 -14.26 -7.66 17.24
N LEU A 139 -14.45 -6.35 17.02
CA LEU A 139 -13.64 -5.33 17.69
C LEU A 139 -13.82 -5.35 19.22
N SER A 140 -14.94 -5.87 19.74
CA SER A 140 -15.11 -6.02 21.20
C SER A 140 -14.07 -6.96 21.83
N TYR A 141 -13.42 -7.80 21.03
CA TYR A 141 -12.36 -8.70 21.51
C TYR A 141 -10.96 -8.12 21.30
N VAL A 142 -10.81 -7.09 20.47
CA VAL A 142 -9.53 -6.51 20.09
C VAL A 142 -9.00 -5.62 21.21
N ASP A 143 -7.72 -5.70 21.50
CA ASP A 143 -7.06 -4.85 22.52
C ASP A 143 -6.47 -3.59 21.90
N GLU A 144 -5.88 -3.72 20.71
CA GLU A 144 -5.20 -2.59 20.04
C GLU A 144 -5.48 -2.59 18.54
N VAL A 145 -5.58 -1.39 17.98
CA VAL A 145 -5.80 -1.20 16.54
C VAL A 145 -4.66 -0.36 15.96
N ILE A 146 -4.08 -0.83 14.86
CA ILE A 146 -3.13 -0.08 14.03
C ILE A 146 -3.88 0.30 12.74
N ILE A 147 -3.61 1.49 12.21
CA ILE A 147 -4.19 1.95 10.93
C ILE A 147 -3.07 2.44 10.01
N ALA A 148 -3.16 2.07 8.74
CA ALA A 148 -2.15 2.45 7.73
C ALA A 148 -2.37 3.85 7.16
N SER A 149 -3.53 4.46 7.37
CA SER A 149 -3.86 5.82 6.91
C SER A 149 -4.78 6.49 7.93
N PRO A 150 -4.60 7.81 8.19
CA PRO A 150 -5.43 8.50 9.20
C PRO A 150 -6.92 8.55 8.84
N THR A 151 -7.25 8.45 7.56
CA THR A 151 -8.64 8.47 7.09
C THR A 151 -9.39 7.19 7.44
N ILE A 152 -8.68 6.08 7.66
CA ILE A 152 -9.28 4.80 8.12
C ILE A 152 -9.94 4.97 9.49
N ILE A 153 -9.49 5.94 10.30
CA ILE A 153 -10.10 6.23 11.61
C ILE A 153 -11.59 6.56 11.51
N ASN A 154 -12.03 7.05 10.35
CA ASN A 154 -13.44 7.34 10.09
C ASN A 154 -14.31 6.08 9.94
N SER A 155 -13.70 4.90 9.88
CA SER A 155 -14.41 3.61 9.84
C SER A 155 -15.03 3.21 11.20
N GLY A 156 -15.05 4.11 12.16
CA GLY A 156 -15.80 3.94 13.39
C GLY A 156 -14.99 3.44 14.59
N PHE A 157 -13.69 3.32 14.48
CA PHE A 157 -12.85 2.83 15.61
C PHE A 157 -12.95 3.72 16.84
N LYS A 158 -12.91 5.05 16.64
CA LYS A 158 -13.05 6.02 17.75
C LYS A 158 -14.38 5.90 18.46
N ALA A 159 -15.46 5.69 17.70
CA ALA A 159 -16.81 5.56 18.27
C ALA A 159 -16.94 4.28 19.14
N GLN A 160 -16.01 3.33 19.00
CA GLN A 160 -15.96 2.10 19.79
C GLN A 160 -14.89 2.15 20.90
N GLY A 161 -14.34 3.35 21.16
CA GLY A 161 -13.40 3.55 22.25
C GLY A 161 -11.92 3.32 21.89
N PHE A 162 -11.61 2.99 20.63
CA PHE A 162 -10.22 2.81 20.21
C PHE A 162 -9.55 4.15 19.91
N ASN A 163 -8.28 4.23 20.25
CA ASN A 163 -7.39 5.30 19.78
C ASN A 163 -6.34 4.65 18.89
N PRO A 164 -6.67 4.41 17.59
CA PRO A 164 -5.79 3.64 16.72
C PRO A 164 -4.41 4.27 16.58
N ILE A 165 -3.40 3.42 16.53
CA ILE A 165 -2.02 3.86 16.29
C ILE A 165 -1.83 4.04 14.78
N LEU A 166 -1.54 5.26 14.37
CA LEU A 166 -1.24 5.56 12.98
C LEU A 166 0.20 5.12 12.67
N LEU A 167 0.32 4.07 11.86
CA LEU A 167 1.59 3.53 11.41
C LEU A 167 1.56 3.47 9.89
N GLU A 168 1.93 4.57 9.27
CA GLU A 168 1.85 4.74 7.82
C GLU A 168 2.90 3.88 7.11
N ASN A 169 2.59 3.49 5.88
CA ASN A 169 3.45 2.60 5.10
C ASN A 169 4.57 3.37 4.37
N PHE A 170 5.34 4.16 5.14
CA PHE A 170 6.50 4.89 4.63
C PHE A 170 7.61 3.93 4.18
N PRO A 171 8.47 4.35 3.23
CA PRO A 171 9.56 3.49 2.75
C PRO A 171 10.62 3.24 3.82
N LEU A 172 11.36 2.16 3.63
CA LEU A 172 12.56 1.85 4.43
C LEU A 172 13.76 2.62 3.88
N ASN A 173 14.56 3.21 4.76
CA ASN A 173 15.75 3.97 4.36
C ASN A 173 16.74 3.13 3.53
N LYS A 174 16.86 1.84 3.79
CA LYS A 174 17.77 0.96 3.05
C LYS A 174 17.52 0.93 1.53
N PHE A 175 16.30 1.27 1.08
CA PHE A 175 15.99 1.34 -0.35
C PHE A 175 16.39 2.69 -0.95
N LEU A 176 16.73 3.66 -0.11
CA LEU A 176 17.10 5.01 -0.55
C LEU A 176 18.60 5.14 -0.78
N ASP A 177 19.39 4.23 -0.19
CA ASP A 177 20.84 4.24 -0.33
C ASP A 177 21.24 3.90 -1.79
N GLY A 178 22.04 4.74 -2.39
CA GLY A 178 22.55 4.52 -3.74
C GLY A 178 21.68 5.06 -4.88
N ILE A 179 20.57 5.75 -4.58
CA ILE A 179 19.81 6.43 -5.65
C ILE A 179 20.61 7.64 -6.12
N ASP A 180 21.14 7.57 -7.34
CA ASP A 180 21.89 8.67 -7.93
C ASP A 180 20.95 9.68 -8.59
N ILE A 181 20.68 10.77 -7.92
CA ILE A 181 19.84 11.86 -8.42
C ILE A 181 20.63 12.84 -9.31
N SER A 182 21.96 12.68 -9.39
CA SER A 182 22.78 13.54 -10.22
C SER A 182 22.70 13.15 -11.70
N THR A 183 22.29 11.93 -12.00
CA THR A 183 22.17 11.43 -13.38
C THR A 183 21.15 12.26 -14.16
N LYS A 184 21.52 12.67 -15.35
CA LYS A 184 20.61 13.42 -16.23
C LYS A 184 19.47 12.49 -16.66
N ARG A 185 18.24 12.87 -16.31
CA ARG A 185 17.04 12.10 -16.64
C ARG A 185 16.47 12.52 -17.97
N LYS A 186 15.91 11.55 -18.70
CA LYS A 186 15.20 11.82 -19.96
C LYS A 186 13.82 12.41 -19.67
N ASN A 187 13.22 13.10 -20.63
CA ASN A 187 11.85 13.58 -20.55
C ASN A 187 10.91 12.37 -20.48
N SER A 188 10.63 11.97 -19.29
CA SER A 188 9.87 10.73 -19.07
C SER A 188 9.06 10.75 -17.78
N UNK A 189 7.82 10.06 -17.70
CA UNK A 189 7.01 9.89 -16.71
C UNK A 189 7.04 8.51 -16.36
N ILE A 190 6.86 8.20 -15.18
CA ILE A 190 6.68 6.83 -14.68
C ILE A 190 5.46 6.71 -13.77
N TYR A 191 4.74 5.61 -13.92
CA TYR A 191 3.78 5.09 -12.94
C TYR A 191 4.10 3.62 -12.68
N HIS A 192 4.00 3.17 -11.41
CA HIS A 192 4.12 1.75 -11.09
C HIS A 192 3.05 1.32 -10.10
N GLY A 193 2.73 0.01 -10.10
CA GLY A 193 1.73 -0.59 -9.22
C GLY A 193 0.56 -1.17 -9.99
N ASN A 194 -0.43 -1.68 -9.28
CA ASN A 194 -1.58 -2.33 -9.91
C ASN A 194 -2.33 -1.40 -10.87
N PHE A 195 -2.74 -1.96 -12.00
CA PHE A 195 -3.52 -1.26 -13.02
C PHE A 195 -5.00 -1.64 -12.88
N GLY A 196 -5.80 -0.65 -12.51
CA GLY A 196 -7.25 -0.76 -12.42
C GLY A 196 -7.90 0.59 -12.73
N PRO A 197 -9.21 0.61 -13.00
CA PRO A 197 -9.90 1.86 -13.35
C PRO A 197 -9.75 2.95 -12.28
N GLU A 198 -9.71 2.56 -11.01
CA GLU A 198 -9.54 3.49 -9.89
C GLU A 198 -8.15 4.15 -9.87
N ARG A 199 -7.20 3.59 -10.60
CA ARG A 199 -5.82 4.08 -10.68
C ARG A 199 -5.60 5.09 -11.82
N GLY A 200 -6.60 5.32 -12.69
CA GLY A 200 -6.56 6.37 -13.71
C GLY A 200 -5.58 6.12 -14.86
N ILE A 201 -5.31 4.85 -15.18
CA ILE A 201 -4.34 4.54 -16.26
C ILE A 201 -4.88 4.98 -17.62
N ILE A 202 -6.17 4.80 -17.89
CA ILE A 202 -6.79 5.25 -19.16
C ILE A 202 -6.74 6.77 -19.27
N GLU A 203 -6.99 7.48 -18.15
CA GLU A 203 -6.91 8.94 -18.10
C GLU A 203 -5.48 9.41 -18.41
N LEU A 204 -4.48 8.71 -17.85
CA LEU A 204 -3.07 9.02 -18.13
C LEU A 204 -2.71 8.77 -19.60
N VAL A 205 -3.14 7.64 -20.16
CA VAL A 205 -2.93 7.33 -21.60
C VAL A 205 -3.56 8.41 -22.47
N LYS A 206 -4.81 8.81 -22.18
CA LYS A 206 -5.48 9.88 -22.92
C LYS A 206 -4.75 11.22 -22.80
N ALA A 207 -4.29 11.57 -21.61
CA ALA A 207 -3.53 12.82 -21.37
C ALA A 207 -2.27 12.87 -22.23
N MET A 208 -1.60 11.73 -22.46
CA MET A 208 -0.38 11.66 -23.29
C MET A 208 -0.60 12.20 -24.71
N SER A 209 -1.81 12.08 -25.27
CA SER A 209 -2.13 12.65 -26.61
C SER A 209 -1.91 14.17 -26.67
N SER A 210 -2.13 14.87 -25.57
CA SER A 210 -1.89 16.31 -25.50
C SER A 210 -0.45 16.62 -25.10
N VAL A 211 0.11 15.80 -24.21
CA VAL A 211 1.48 15.99 -23.70
C VAL A 211 2.51 15.89 -24.85
N ILE A 212 2.38 14.88 -25.74
CA ILE A 212 3.33 14.67 -26.86
C ILE A 212 3.32 15.83 -27.86
N LYS A 213 2.21 16.56 -27.98
CA LYS A 213 2.14 17.75 -28.86
C LYS A 213 3.02 18.89 -28.33
N SER A 214 3.15 18.97 -27.01
CA SER A 214 3.93 20.01 -26.34
C SER A 214 5.38 19.56 -26.08
N ILE A 215 5.59 18.27 -25.83
CA ILE A 215 6.89 17.68 -25.51
C ILE A 215 7.05 16.40 -26.36
N PRO A 216 7.48 16.56 -27.63
CA PRO A 216 7.49 15.42 -28.59
C PRO A 216 8.43 14.27 -28.24
N ASP A 217 9.44 14.49 -27.40
CA ASP A 217 10.40 13.47 -26.98
C ASP A 217 10.08 12.84 -25.62
N ILE A 218 8.89 13.11 -25.07
CA ILE A 218 8.49 12.55 -23.78
C ILE A 218 8.05 11.08 -23.94
N SER A 219 8.34 10.28 -22.92
CA SER A 219 7.89 8.89 -22.87
C SER A 219 7.23 8.59 -21.53
N LEU A 220 6.38 7.57 -21.51
CA LEU A 220 5.70 7.09 -20.30
C LEU A 220 6.05 5.63 -20.07
N SER A 221 6.56 5.31 -18.89
CA SER A 221 6.83 3.94 -18.45
C SER A 221 5.74 3.52 -17.44
N LEU A 222 5.08 2.42 -17.73
CA LEU A 222 4.03 1.84 -16.89
C LEU A 222 4.50 0.45 -16.44
N PHE A 223 4.71 0.26 -15.12
CA PHE A 223 5.13 -1.03 -14.55
C PHE A 223 4.05 -1.56 -13.64
N GLY A 224 3.46 -2.73 -13.96
CA GLY A 224 2.49 -3.31 -13.07
C GLY A 224 1.57 -4.36 -13.66
N GLY A 225 0.81 -5.01 -12.80
CA GLY A 225 -0.14 -6.02 -13.19
C GLY A 225 -1.56 -5.48 -13.35
N PHE A 226 -2.25 -5.94 -14.37
CA PHE A 226 -3.64 -5.60 -14.58
C PHE A 226 -4.55 -6.40 -13.65
N ARG A 227 -5.52 -5.73 -13.05
CA ARG A 227 -6.47 -6.37 -12.16
C ARG A 227 -7.38 -7.35 -12.92
N THR A 228 -7.71 -7.05 -14.17
CA THR A 228 -8.52 -7.93 -15.02
C THR A 228 -8.02 -7.90 -16.47
N SER A 229 -8.29 -8.99 -17.20
CA SER A 229 -7.95 -9.09 -18.64
C SER A 229 -8.74 -8.07 -19.49
N GLU A 230 -9.97 -7.77 -19.09
CA GLU A 230 -10.81 -6.79 -19.78
C GLU A 230 -10.16 -5.40 -19.72
N TYR A 231 -9.67 -5.00 -18.53
CA TYR A 231 -9.02 -3.70 -18.37
C TYR A 231 -7.68 -3.65 -19.12
N LYS A 232 -6.94 -4.77 -19.15
CA LYS A 232 -5.72 -4.88 -19.96
C LYS A 232 -6.03 -4.63 -21.45
N TYR A 233 -7.08 -5.26 -21.95
CA TYR A 233 -7.52 -5.08 -23.35
C TYR A 233 -7.90 -3.60 -23.60
N GLU A 234 -8.67 -3.01 -22.69
CA GLU A 234 -9.13 -1.62 -22.80
C GLU A 234 -7.95 -0.63 -22.89
N VAL A 235 -6.95 -0.78 -21.99
CA VAL A 235 -5.77 0.08 -21.97
C VAL A 235 -4.96 -0.08 -23.26
N ASN A 236 -4.70 -1.32 -23.70
CA ASN A 236 -3.95 -1.57 -24.93
C ASN A 236 -4.67 -1.00 -26.16
N SER A 237 -5.99 -1.23 -26.26
CA SER A 237 -6.81 -0.68 -27.35
C SER A 237 -6.76 0.85 -27.37
N MET A 238 -6.76 1.48 -26.19
CA MET A 238 -6.66 2.95 -26.09
C MET A 238 -5.30 3.44 -26.59
N ILE A 239 -4.22 2.77 -26.19
CA ILE A 239 -2.83 3.13 -26.64
C ILE A 239 -2.75 3.04 -28.17
N ASP A 240 -3.29 1.96 -28.75
CA ASP A 240 -3.24 1.72 -30.20
C ASP A 240 -4.12 2.73 -30.97
N SER A 241 -5.34 2.96 -30.50
CA SER A 241 -6.28 3.87 -31.17
C SER A 241 -5.80 5.32 -31.19
N LEU A 242 -4.97 5.70 -30.19
CA LEU A 242 -4.39 7.04 -30.10
C LEU A 242 -3.00 7.14 -30.74
N GLY A 243 -2.47 6.04 -31.30
CA GLY A 243 -1.14 6.01 -31.92
C GLY A 243 0.00 6.23 -30.94
N LEU A 244 -0.14 5.81 -29.68
CA LEU A 244 0.79 6.12 -28.61
C LEU A 244 1.81 5.01 -28.33
N ARG A 245 1.82 3.93 -29.11
CA ARG A 245 2.65 2.74 -28.84
C ARG A 245 4.15 3.06 -28.77
N SER A 246 4.63 4.03 -29.54
CA SER A 246 6.04 4.43 -29.52
C SER A 246 6.40 5.33 -28.32
N TYR A 247 5.41 5.86 -27.62
CA TYR A 247 5.60 6.78 -26.49
C TYR A 247 5.38 6.10 -25.13
N ILE A 248 4.65 4.97 -25.11
CA ILE A 248 4.25 4.31 -23.87
C ILE A 248 4.87 2.91 -23.79
N ASN A 249 5.77 2.73 -22.83
CA ASN A 249 6.34 1.44 -22.51
C ASN A 249 5.48 0.79 -21.40
N LEU A 250 4.81 -0.29 -21.73
CA LEU A 250 3.93 -1.01 -20.81
C LEU A 250 4.56 -2.35 -20.45
N GLU A 251 4.97 -2.48 -19.19
CA GLU A 251 5.67 -3.67 -18.70
C GLU A 251 4.90 -4.35 -17.56
N ASP A 252 5.11 -5.63 -17.42
CA ASP A 252 4.54 -6.43 -16.34
C ASP A 252 5.13 -6.02 -14.98
N HIS A 253 4.65 -6.65 -13.94
CA HIS A 253 5.06 -6.40 -12.56
C HIS A 253 6.59 -6.52 -12.40
N ILE A 254 7.19 -5.49 -11.81
CA ILE A 254 8.62 -5.43 -11.48
C ILE A 254 8.78 -5.66 -9.96
N LEU A 255 9.85 -6.33 -9.57
CA LEU A 255 10.14 -6.54 -8.14
C LEU A 255 10.39 -5.20 -7.44
N HIS A 256 9.93 -5.08 -6.22
CA HIS A 256 10.04 -3.81 -5.47
C HIS A 256 11.50 -3.32 -5.36
N ARG A 257 12.45 -4.23 -5.24
CA ARG A 257 13.89 -3.86 -5.18
C ARG A 257 14.39 -3.26 -6.50
N ASP A 258 13.82 -3.68 -7.63
CA ASP A 258 14.29 -3.32 -8.97
C ASP A 258 13.60 -2.04 -9.48
N ILE A 259 12.47 -1.65 -8.88
CA ILE A 259 11.74 -0.43 -9.28
C ILE A 259 12.57 0.83 -9.04
N TRP A 260 13.44 0.82 -8.02
CA TRP A 260 14.23 1.98 -7.64
C TRP A 260 15.15 2.47 -8.78
N GLU A 261 15.74 1.54 -9.53
CA GLU A 261 16.53 1.88 -10.73
C GLU A 261 15.67 2.58 -11.77
N GLN A 262 14.44 2.09 -11.98
CA GLN A 262 13.51 2.71 -12.95
C GLN A 262 13.04 4.08 -12.48
N LEU A 263 12.77 4.23 -11.19
CA LEU A 263 12.40 5.54 -10.63
C LEU A 263 13.53 6.56 -10.84
N GLY A 264 14.79 6.15 -10.63
CA GLY A 264 15.95 6.99 -10.83
C GLY A 264 16.14 7.46 -12.28
N LYS A 265 15.69 6.67 -13.26
CA LYS A 265 15.80 6.99 -14.69
C LYS A 265 14.71 7.96 -15.18
N ASN A 266 13.64 8.15 -14.41
CA ASN A 266 12.47 8.93 -14.85
C ASN A 266 12.41 10.30 -14.16
N MET A 267 12.06 11.32 -14.94
CA MET A 267 12.00 12.70 -14.47
C MET A 267 10.76 12.96 -13.60
N ILE A 268 9.61 12.43 -14.01
CA ILE A 268 8.32 12.71 -13.38
C ILE A 268 7.70 11.43 -12.82
N GLY A 269 7.34 11.45 -11.55
CA GLY A 269 6.49 10.43 -10.94
C GLY A 269 5.03 10.87 -11.01
N VAL A 270 4.19 10.08 -11.67
CA VAL A 270 2.77 10.41 -11.87
C VAL A 270 1.88 9.51 -11.02
N ILE A 271 0.95 10.11 -10.28
CA ILE A 271 -0.14 9.38 -9.59
C ILE A 271 -1.45 9.83 -10.25
N PRO A 272 -1.98 9.06 -11.22
CA PRO A 272 -3.14 9.53 -11.97
C PRO A 272 -4.50 9.13 -11.37
N PHE A 273 -4.54 8.85 -10.07
CA PHE A 273 -5.71 8.26 -9.39
C PHE A 273 -7.00 9.02 -9.65
N ASN A 274 -8.05 8.27 -9.95
CA ASN A 274 -9.42 8.76 -10.04
C ASN A 274 -10.00 8.98 -8.63
N ASP A 275 -10.97 9.88 -8.53
CA ASP A 275 -11.67 10.17 -7.28
C ASP A 275 -12.73 9.10 -7.01
N ASN A 276 -12.50 8.31 -5.99
CA ASN A 276 -13.42 7.24 -5.57
C ASN A 276 -13.24 6.97 -4.06
N PRO A 277 -14.17 6.22 -3.43
CA PRO A 277 -14.10 6.01 -1.98
C PRO A 277 -12.75 5.48 -1.48
N LEU A 278 -12.09 4.61 -2.25
CA LEU A 278 -10.82 4.03 -1.83
C LEU A 278 -9.66 5.03 -1.89
N THR A 279 -9.56 5.81 -3.00
CA THR A 279 -8.47 6.79 -3.16
C THR A 279 -8.62 7.99 -2.24
N ARG A 280 -9.84 8.27 -1.76
CA ARG A 280 -10.09 9.30 -0.73
C ARG A 280 -9.62 8.89 0.66
N ILE A 281 -9.33 7.60 0.87
CA ILE A 281 -8.99 7.07 2.19
C ILE A 281 -7.54 6.58 2.25
N ASN A 282 -7.07 5.90 1.21
CA ASN A 282 -5.76 5.27 1.23
C ASN A 282 -4.67 6.19 0.67
N THR A 283 -3.59 6.35 1.42
CA THR A 283 -2.40 7.09 0.98
C THR A 283 -1.63 6.23 -0.03
N PRO A 284 -1.33 6.75 -1.23
CA PRO A 284 -0.51 6.00 -2.18
C PRO A 284 0.96 5.96 -1.75
N THR A 285 1.48 4.77 -1.48
CA THR A 285 2.88 4.57 -1.06
C THR A 285 3.88 5.09 -2.09
N LYS A 286 3.55 4.97 -3.38
CA LYS A 286 4.40 5.46 -4.47
C LYS A 286 4.71 6.95 -4.41
N LEU A 287 3.90 7.73 -3.71
CA LEU A 287 4.19 9.15 -3.42
C LEU A 287 5.58 9.28 -2.77
N PHE A 288 5.82 8.48 -1.75
CA PHE A 288 7.08 8.54 -1.00
C PHE A 288 8.24 7.96 -1.80
N GLU A 289 7.96 6.95 -2.60
CA GLU A 289 8.97 6.36 -3.49
C GLU A 289 9.42 7.36 -4.56
N PHE A 290 8.48 8.10 -5.16
CA PHE A 290 8.79 9.17 -6.12
C PHE A 290 9.58 10.31 -5.45
N MET A 291 9.20 10.73 -4.24
CA MET A 291 9.93 11.74 -3.47
C MET A 291 11.37 11.28 -3.21
N ALA A 292 11.51 10.05 -2.73
CA ALA A 292 12.82 9.46 -2.42
C ALA A 292 13.73 9.38 -3.65
N ALA A 293 13.16 8.96 -4.78
CA ALA A 293 13.89 8.83 -6.05
C ALA A 293 14.18 10.17 -6.73
N GLY A 294 13.74 11.28 -6.13
CA GLY A 294 13.98 12.62 -6.69
C GLY A 294 13.19 12.91 -7.95
N CYS A 295 12.00 12.35 -8.08
CA CYS A 295 11.11 12.67 -9.20
C CYS A 295 10.37 13.99 -8.94
N GLN A 296 10.14 14.75 -10.00
CA GLN A 296 9.14 15.81 -9.99
C GLN A 296 7.76 15.15 -9.91
N LEU A 297 6.83 15.71 -9.12
CA LEU A 297 5.58 15.03 -8.78
C LEU A 297 4.38 15.61 -9.52
N VAL A 298 3.56 14.72 -10.11
CA VAL A 298 2.25 15.07 -10.69
C VAL A 298 1.21 14.19 -10.02
N MET A 299 0.24 14.80 -9.36
CA MET A 299 -0.67 14.08 -8.44
C MET A 299 -2.08 14.68 -8.44
N PRO A 300 -3.11 13.87 -8.12
CA PRO A 300 -4.44 14.43 -7.97
C PRO A 300 -4.57 15.21 -6.65
N ASP A 301 -5.49 16.16 -6.62
CA ASP A 301 -5.77 17.02 -5.46
C ASP A 301 -6.59 16.32 -4.36
N LEU A 302 -6.26 15.05 -4.09
CA LEU A 302 -6.95 14.24 -3.09
C LEU A 302 -6.44 14.57 -1.68
N PRO A 303 -7.33 14.60 -0.67
CA PRO A 303 -6.94 14.90 0.72
C PRO A 303 -5.85 13.99 1.27
N THR A 304 -5.85 12.71 0.87
CA THR A 304 -4.85 11.71 1.28
C THR A 304 -3.44 12.03 0.79
N ILE A 305 -3.33 12.90 -0.21
CA ILE A 305 -2.06 13.34 -0.80
C ILE A 305 -1.70 14.75 -0.30
N LYS A 306 -2.66 15.67 -0.32
CA LYS A 306 -2.42 17.10 0.00
C LYS A 306 -2.04 17.35 1.46
N ARG A 307 -2.23 16.38 2.33
CA ARG A 307 -1.87 16.52 3.76
C ARG A 307 -0.36 16.46 4.02
N PHE A 308 0.43 16.07 3.03
CA PHE A 308 1.89 15.98 3.18
C PHE A 308 2.56 17.29 2.78
N ASP A 309 3.65 17.63 3.47
CA ASP A 309 4.47 18.81 3.21
C ASP A 309 5.40 18.53 2.03
N ILE A 310 4.94 18.85 0.81
CA ILE A 310 5.60 18.55 -0.46
C ILE A 310 5.75 19.85 -1.24
N LYS A 311 6.95 20.12 -1.74
CA LYS A 311 7.24 21.29 -2.57
C LYS A 311 7.28 20.95 -4.05
N GLY A 312 6.90 21.90 -4.88
CA GLY A 312 7.01 21.84 -6.35
C GLY A 312 6.06 20.87 -7.05
N ALA A 313 5.24 20.12 -6.31
CA ALA A 313 4.30 19.16 -6.91
C ALA A 313 3.25 19.88 -7.76
N LYS A 314 2.90 19.30 -8.90
CA LYS A 314 1.81 19.79 -9.76
C LYS A 314 0.56 18.97 -9.49
N TYR A 315 -0.52 19.68 -9.17
CA TYR A 315 -1.79 19.05 -8.82
C TYR A 315 -2.82 19.22 -9.93
N PHE A 316 -3.66 18.20 -10.10
CA PHE A 316 -4.80 18.25 -11.03
C PHE A 316 -6.04 17.71 -10.33
N LYS A 317 -7.20 18.06 -10.83
CA LYS A 317 -8.47 17.51 -10.31
C LYS A 317 -8.59 16.05 -10.75
N ALA A 318 -8.77 15.14 -9.78
CA ALA A 318 -8.83 13.69 -10.05
C ALA A 318 -9.87 13.39 -11.15
N GLY A 319 -9.46 12.65 -12.20
CA GLY A 319 -10.30 12.32 -13.35
C GLY A 319 -10.28 13.38 -14.48
N ASP A 320 -9.65 14.53 -14.26
CA ASP A 320 -9.54 15.59 -15.30
C ASP A 320 -8.33 15.31 -16.19
N ILE A 321 -8.61 14.78 -17.38
CA ILE A 321 -7.59 14.42 -18.37
C ILE A 321 -6.79 15.63 -18.83
N ASN A 322 -7.48 16.76 -19.10
CA ASN A 322 -6.80 17.99 -19.54
C ASN A 322 -5.95 18.61 -18.41
N GLY A 323 -6.49 18.60 -17.20
CA GLY A 323 -5.74 19.04 -16.01
C GLY A 323 -4.49 18.19 -15.78
N LEU A 324 -4.61 16.87 -15.95
CA LEU A 324 -3.48 15.94 -15.83
C LEU A 324 -2.42 16.23 -16.90
N ALA A 325 -2.84 16.43 -18.18
CA ALA A 325 -1.91 16.77 -19.28
C ALA A 325 -1.18 18.08 -18.99
N ASN A 326 -1.90 19.13 -18.57
CA ASN A 326 -1.33 20.43 -18.23
C ASN A 326 -0.33 20.33 -17.06
N ALA A 327 -0.68 19.55 -16.02
CA ALA A 327 0.20 19.34 -14.87
C ALA A 327 1.51 18.63 -15.28
N ILE A 328 1.43 17.66 -16.20
CA ILE A 328 2.61 16.95 -16.71
C ILE A 328 3.48 17.95 -17.51
N ILE A 329 2.90 18.74 -18.43
CA ILE A 329 3.61 19.74 -19.24
C ILE A 329 4.28 20.78 -18.30
N GLU A 330 3.55 21.27 -17.32
CA GLU A 330 4.08 22.23 -16.34
C GLU A 330 5.22 21.61 -15.52
N ALA A 331 5.09 20.41 -15.12
CA ALA A 331 6.17 19.69 -14.43
C ALA A 331 7.44 19.50 -15.26
N UNK A 332 7.29 19.08 -16.38
CA UNK A 332 8.30 18.94 -17.23
C UNK A 332 8.96 20.12 -17.47
N ASN A 333 8.36 21.44 -17.64
CA ASN A 333 8.95 22.75 -17.97
C ASN A 333 9.54 23.47 -16.73
N ASN A 334 9.18 23.12 -15.56
CA ASN A 334 9.52 23.82 -14.32
C ASN A 334 10.17 22.89 -13.28
N ILE A 335 11.20 22.16 -13.71
CA ILE A 335 11.95 21.29 -12.78
C ILE A 335 12.73 22.18 -11.79
N ASN A 336 12.47 21.99 -10.52
CA ASN A 336 13.16 22.72 -9.46
C ASN A 336 13.94 21.75 -8.56
N LYS A 337 15.26 21.81 -8.67
CA LYS A 337 16.16 20.92 -7.91
C LYS A 337 16.10 21.17 -6.39
N GLU A 338 15.80 22.40 -5.97
CA GLU A 338 15.67 22.73 -4.54
C GLU A 338 14.43 22.07 -3.94
N ASP A 339 13.30 22.11 -4.67
CA ASP A 339 12.07 21.45 -4.25
C ASP A 339 12.25 19.92 -4.18
N ILE A 340 12.92 19.34 -5.18
CA ILE A 340 13.24 17.90 -5.21
C ILE A 340 14.08 17.53 -3.99
N ARG A 341 15.15 18.30 -3.71
CA ARG A 341 16.02 18.05 -2.55
C ARG A 341 15.22 18.16 -1.24
N TYR A 342 14.38 19.18 -1.12
CA TYR A 342 13.50 19.36 0.05
C TYR A 342 12.63 18.10 0.27
N ASN A 343 12.02 17.60 -0.79
CA ASN A 343 11.15 16.42 -0.71
C ASN A 343 11.94 15.17 -0.28
N GLN A 344 13.16 14.99 -0.79
CA GLN A 344 14.04 13.88 -0.37
C GLN A 344 14.43 14.01 1.11
N GLU A 345 14.75 15.23 1.57
CA GLU A 345 15.07 15.49 2.98
C GLU A 345 13.88 15.14 3.89
N LYS A 346 12.64 15.41 3.42
CA LYS A 346 11.43 14.99 4.15
C LYS A 346 11.32 13.47 4.26
N ILE A 347 11.69 12.73 3.20
CA ILE A 347 11.74 11.27 3.28
C ILE A 347 12.75 10.84 4.33
N ASN A 348 13.99 11.36 4.27
CA ASN A 348 15.06 10.97 5.19
C ASN A 348 14.77 11.33 6.65
N SER A 349 14.03 12.42 6.89
CA SER A 349 13.85 12.95 8.26
C SER A 349 12.47 12.68 8.88
N VAL A 350 11.42 12.47 8.06
CA VAL A 350 10.03 12.38 8.55
C VAL A 350 9.28 11.18 7.97
N TYR A 351 9.27 11.06 6.64
CA TYR A 351 8.39 10.11 5.94
C TYR A 351 9.10 8.79 5.64
N ASN A 352 9.74 8.21 6.66
CA ASN A 352 10.41 6.90 6.56
C ASN A 352 9.96 5.98 7.69
N TRP A 353 10.13 4.70 7.48
CA TRP A 353 9.70 3.69 8.43
C TRP A 353 10.48 3.77 9.75
N GLU A 354 11.77 3.96 9.66
CA GLU A 354 12.66 4.02 10.83
C GLU A 354 12.28 5.11 11.84
N UNK A 355 11.76 5.98 11.34
CA UNK A 355 11.37 7.05 12.05
C UNK A 355 10.10 6.88 12.67
N ASN A 356 9.41 5.98 12.19
CA ASN A 356 8.02 5.75 12.67
C ASN A 356 7.83 4.43 13.42
N CYS A 357 8.69 3.43 13.21
CA CYS A 357 8.53 2.09 13.77
C CYS A 357 8.57 2.05 15.30
N TYR A 358 9.12 3.09 15.96
CA TYR A 358 9.11 3.18 17.42
C TYR A 358 7.68 3.07 17.98
N LYS A 359 6.67 3.51 17.23
CA LYS A 359 5.25 3.42 17.63
C LYS A 359 4.84 1.95 17.80
N LEU A 360 5.27 1.11 16.85
CA LEU A 360 5.01 -0.33 16.90
C LEU A 360 5.76 -0.97 18.09
N ILE A 361 7.04 -0.62 18.25
CA ILE A 361 7.87 -1.14 19.35
C ILE A 361 7.22 -0.77 20.71
N LYS A 362 6.81 0.49 20.87
CA LYS A 362 6.15 0.99 22.08
C LYS A 362 4.83 0.25 22.35
N LEU A 363 4.05 -0.03 21.29
CA LEU A 363 2.83 -0.83 21.42
C LEU A 363 3.16 -2.21 21.99
N TYR A 364 4.08 -2.88 21.40
CA TYR A 364 4.46 -4.21 21.85
C TYR A 364 5.05 -4.24 23.25
N UNK A 365 5.61 -3.36 23.51
CA UNK A 365 6.13 -3.22 24.72
C UNK A 365 5.11 -3.14 25.68
N ARG A 366 4.04 -2.28 25.46
CA ARG A 366 2.88 -2.11 26.37
C ARG A 366 2.01 -3.37 26.52
N VAL A 367 1.70 -4.01 25.40
CA VAL A 367 0.82 -5.19 25.43
C VAL A 367 1.48 -6.44 26.02
N LEU A 368 2.81 -6.46 26.16
CA LEU A 368 3.55 -7.60 26.72
C LEU A 368 3.86 -7.43 28.23
N SER A 369 3.79 -6.18 28.73
CA SER A 369 3.88 -5.91 30.18
C SER A 369 2.68 -6.45 30.92
#